data_183f0e8d081ed0c347def525a4a68010
#
_entry.id   183f0e8d081ed0c347def525a4a68010
#
_cell.length_a   1.000
_cell.length_b   1.000
_cell.length_c   1.000
_cell.angle_alpha   90.00
_cell.angle_beta   90.00
_cell.angle_gamma   90.00
#
_symmetry.space_group_name_H-M   'P 1'
#
loop_
_entity.id
_entity.type
_entity.pdbx_description
1 polymer ?
#
loop_
_entity_poly.entity_id
_entity_poly.type
_entity_poly.pdbx_seq_one_letter_code
_entity_poly.pdbx_strand_id
1 'polypeptide(L)'
;MLKGKKIVLGITGSIAAYKSCLIIRGLIKKGAEVQVVITPAGKEFITPITLSALTHKPVVSEFFSQRDGTWNSHVDLGLWADAMVIAPCTASTMGKMAHGIADNMLITTYLSMKAPVFIAPAMDLDMYKHPSTQSNMKTLLGYGNHIIEPEVGFLASGLEGKGRMEEPDVIVNYLDRYFNMMESADEVADVESENQKNAEKDLCGKKVMITAGPTYEKIDPVRFIGNYSSGKMGFALAEECLRRGADVTLVAGPVSLDCSPAIHRINVESCEEMYQAATAAFASSDAAILCAAVADFRPANVADRKIKREKDDLELTLVPTHDIAAALGQMKQKNQRIVAFALETNDEESNAQKKRVKKNADFIVLNSTRNPGTTFRTDDNQITIISEKGKKEYEKKPKTEVARDIIDELALLF
;
A
#
# COMPACT_ATOMS: atom_id res chain seq x y z
N MET A 1 17.22 -15.65 -0.54
CA MET A 1 17.80 -16.74 -1.40
C MET A 1 16.72 -17.73 -1.82
N LEU A 2 16.80 -18.29 -3.05
CA LEU A 2 15.87 -19.33 -3.50
C LEU A 2 16.19 -20.73 -2.97
N LYS A 3 17.30 -20.91 -2.29
CA LYS A 3 17.73 -22.21 -1.75
C LYS A 3 16.71 -22.73 -0.73
N GLY A 4 16.18 -23.93 -1.00
CA GLY A 4 15.18 -24.60 -0.16
C GLY A 4 13.75 -24.10 -0.34
N LYS A 5 13.52 -23.05 -1.14
CA LYS A 5 12.17 -22.52 -1.41
C LYS A 5 11.39 -23.46 -2.35
N LYS A 6 10.13 -23.63 -2.07
CA LYS A 6 9.19 -24.50 -2.77
C LYS A 6 8.33 -23.65 -3.71
N ILE A 7 8.49 -23.84 -5.00
CA ILE A 7 7.84 -23.02 -6.03
C ILE A 7 6.84 -23.86 -6.83
N VAL A 8 5.58 -23.44 -6.84
CA VAL A 8 4.60 -23.94 -7.80
C VAL A 8 4.72 -23.13 -9.09
N LEU A 9 5.11 -23.77 -10.19
CA LEU A 9 5.17 -23.15 -11.51
C LEU A 9 3.94 -23.52 -12.33
N GLY A 10 3.07 -22.54 -12.55
CA GLY A 10 1.89 -22.61 -13.40
C GLY A 10 2.25 -22.33 -14.86
N ILE A 11 1.90 -23.23 -15.79
CA ILE A 11 2.17 -23.08 -17.22
C ILE A 11 0.86 -23.07 -18.00
N THR A 12 0.66 -22.05 -18.84
CA THR A 12 -0.58 -21.89 -19.63
C THR A 12 -0.32 -21.97 -21.13
N GLY A 13 -1.39 -22.04 -21.93
CA GLY A 13 -1.35 -22.26 -23.36
C GLY A 13 -0.86 -21.05 -24.17
N SER A 14 0.44 -20.86 -24.24
CA SER A 14 1.12 -19.84 -25.03
C SER A 14 2.39 -20.41 -25.65
N ILE A 15 2.77 -19.89 -26.81
CA ILE A 15 4.07 -20.22 -27.44
C ILE A 15 5.23 -19.97 -26.44
N ALA A 16 5.12 -19.00 -25.55
CA ALA A 16 6.12 -18.70 -24.53
C ALA A 16 6.31 -19.84 -23.50
N ALA A 17 5.49 -20.89 -23.51
CA ALA A 17 5.63 -22.06 -22.62
C ALA A 17 7.00 -22.76 -22.73
N TYR A 18 7.69 -22.66 -23.88
CA TYR A 18 9.04 -23.21 -24.01
C TYR A 18 10.04 -22.55 -23.04
N LYS A 19 9.85 -21.27 -22.70
CA LYS A 19 10.68 -20.54 -21.75
C LYS A 19 10.55 -21.11 -20.33
N SER A 20 9.46 -21.79 -19.99
CA SER A 20 9.26 -22.38 -18.67
C SER A 20 10.32 -23.44 -18.33
N CYS A 21 10.87 -24.14 -19.34
CA CYS A 21 12.00 -25.04 -19.13
C CYS A 21 13.25 -24.32 -18.60
N LEU A 22 13.51 -23.11 -19.09
CA LEU A 22 14.65 -22.30 -18.65
C LEU A 22 14.38 -21.71 -17.26
N ILE A 23 13.13 -21.34 -16.97
CA ILE A 23 12.71 -20.90 -15.63
C ILE A 23 12.92 -22.04 -14.61
N ILE A 24 12.47 -23.27 -14.92
CA ILE A 24 12.67 -24.45 -14.07
C ILE A 24 14.17 -24.64 -13.78
N ARG A 25 15.00 -24.66 -14.82
CA ARG A 25 16.45 -24.83 -14.67
C ARG A 25 17.09 -23.71 -13.84
N GLY A 26 16.68 -22.47 -14.05
CA GLY A 26 17.14 -21.31 -13.29
C GLY A 26 16.79 -21.40 -11.81
N LEU A 27 15.55 -21.78 -11.49
CA LEU A 27 15.08 -21.97 -10.11
C LEU A 27 15.83 -23.11 -9.41
N ILE A 28 15.93 -24.27 -10.05
CA ILE A 28 16.66 -25.45 -9.51
C ILE A 28 18.14 -25.13 -9.33
N LYS A 29 18.78 -24.43 -10.27
CA LYS A 29 20.19 -24.02 -10.14
C LYS A 29 20.42 -23.11 -8.93
N LYS A 30 19.42 -22.31 -8.55
CA LYS A 30 19.45 -21.50 -7.32
C LYS A 30 19.00 -22.25 -6.06
N GLY A 31 18.72 -23.56 -6.18
CA GLY A 31 18.40 -24.46 -5.08
C GLY A 31 16.93 -24.50 -4.69
N ALA A 32 16.03 -24.00 -5.52
CA ALA A 32 14.59 -24.13 -5.31
C ALA A 32 14.08 -25.52 -5.68
N GLU A 33 13.02 -25.96 -5.03
CA GLU A 33 12.23 -27.14 -5.36
C GLU A 33 11.01 -26.72 -6.19
N VAL A 34 10.84 -27.28 -7.39
CA VAL A 34 9.81 -26.85 -8.33
C VAL A 34 8.75 -27.93 -8.52
N GLN A 35 7.47 -27.58 -8.35
CA GLN A 35 6.32 -28.39 -8.73
C GLN A 35 5.56 -27.71 -9.88
N VAL A 36 5.41 -28.41 -11.00
CA VAL A 36 4.70 -27.87 -12.16
C VAL A 36 3.22 -28.20 -12.11
N VAL A 37 2.39 -27.17 -12.36
CA VAL A 37 0.97 -27.28 -12.63
C VAL A 37 0.70 -26.71 -14.01
N ILE A 38 0.16 -27.50 -14.94
CA ILE A 38 -0.04 -27.11 -16.33
C ILE A 38 -1.50 -27.15 -16.73
N THR A 39 -1.98 -26.13 -17.46
CA THR A 39 -3.33 -26.16 -18.02
C THR A 39 -3.45 -27.15 -19.18
N PRO A 40 -4.66 -27.67 -19.52
CA PRO A 40 -4.87 -28.49 -20.71
C PRO A 40 -4.29 -27.84 -21.98
N ALA A 41 -4.53 -26.54 -22.19
CA ALA A 41 -3.97 -25.82 -23.32
C ALA A 41 -2.43 -25.69 -23.25
N GLY A 42 -1.83 -25.67 -22.08
CA GLY A 42 -0.37 -25.64 -21.93
C GLY A 42 0.30 -26.90 -22.43
N LYS A 43 -0.36 -28.06 -22.32
CA LYS A 43 0.15 -29.36 -22.80
C LYS A 43 0.31 -29.41 -24.32
N GLU A 44 -0.42 -28.59 -25.08
CA GLU A 44 -0.30 -28.47 -26.53
C GLU A 44 0.99 -27.75 -26.96
N PHE A 45 1.57 -26.92 -26.09
CA PHE A 45 2.80 -26.17 -26.40
C PHE A 45 4.06 -26.83 -25.83
N ILE A 46 3.94 -27.55 -24.72
CA ILE A 46 5.05 -28.23 -24.06
C ILE A 46 4.57 -29.52 -23.38
N THR A 47 5.29 -30.61 -23.56
CA THR A 47 4.86 -31.90 -23.04
C THR A 47 5.16 -32.04 -21.54
N PRO A 48 4.29 -32.72 -20.76
CA PRO A 48 4.55 -33.05 -19.37
C PRO A 48 5.86 -33.84 -19.16
N ILE A 49 6.23 -34.69 -20.12
CA ILE A 49 7.47 -35.48 -20.07
C ILE A 49 8.72 -34.59 -20.01
N THR A 50 8.75 -33.51 -20.80
CA THR A 50 9.86 -32.56 -20.78
C THR A 50 9.99 -31.89 -19.42
N LEU A 51 8.86 -31.48 -18.85
CA LEU A 51 8.81 -30.77 -17.58
C LEU A 51 9.13 -31.69 -16.38
N SER A 52 8.63 -32.92 -16.38
CA SER A 52 8.92 -33.91 -15.34
C SER A 52 10.39 -34.36 -15.37
N ALA A 53 10.99 -34.48 -16.54
CA ALA A 53 12.43 -34.78 -16.65
C ALA A 53 13.33 -33.68 -16.07
N LEU A 54 12.88 -32.42 -16.13
CA LEU A 54 13.61 -31.29 -15.54
C LEU A 54 13.43 -31.16 -14.02
N THR A 55 12.21 -31.43 -13.52
CA THR A 55 11.87 -31.26 -12.10
C THR A 55 12.06 -32.52 -11.27
N HIS A 56 12.20 -33.68 -11.92
CA HIS A 56 12.15 -35.03 -11.31
C HIS A 56 10.85 -35.27 -10.52
N LYS A 57 9.77 -34.61 -10.90
CA LYS A 57 8.45 -34.72 -10.28
C LYS A 57 7.35 -34.90 -11.32
N PRO A 58 6.25 -35.57 -10.98
CA PRO A 58 5.06 -35.60 -11.83
C PRO A 58 4.53 -34.20 -12.10
N VAL A 59 4.08 -33.96 -13.32
CA VAL A 59 3.40 -32.73 -13.70
C VAL A 59 1.91 -32.86 -13.38
N VAL A 60 1.38 -31.91 -12.64
CA VAL A 60 -0.03 -31.89 -12.27
C VAL A 60 -0.84 -31.11 -13.30
N SER A 61 -1.85 -31.73 -13.90
CA SER A 61 -2.72 -31.07 -14.89
C SER A 61 -4.20 -31.33 -14.65
N GLU A 62 -4.54 -32.45 -14.02
CA GLU A 62 -5.90 -32.90 -13.80
C GLU A 62 -6.17 -33.07 -12.30
N PHE A 63 -7.43 -32.94 -11.89
CA PHE A 63 -7.84 -33.19 -10.51
C PHE A 63 -7.68 -34.67 -10.13
N PHE A 64 -7.96 -35.58 -11.06
CA PHE A 64 -7.91 -37.02 -10.83
C PHE A 64 -6.81 -37.65 -11.68
N SER A 65 -5.88 -38.33 -11.05
CA SER A 65 -4.77 -39.00 -11.72
C SER A 65 -5.19 -40.35 -12.30
N GLN A 66 -6.10 -41.07 -11.63
CA GLN A 66 -6.66 -42.37 -12.02
C GLN A 66 -8.14 -42.44 -11.62
N ARG A 67 -8.83 -43.51 -12.07
CA ARG A 67 -10.27 -43.74 -11.69
C ARG A 67 -10.45 -44.57 -10.41
N ASP A 68 -9.45 -44.62 -9.58
CA ASP A 68 -9.37 -45.39 -8.34
C ASP A 68 -9.66 -44.55 -7.06
N GLY A 69 -10.04 -43.30 -7.24
CA GLY A 69 -10.29 -42.37 -6.14
C GLY A 69 -9.05 -41.54 -5.74
N THR A 70 -7.89 -41.75 -6.35
CA THR A 70 -6.73 -40.88 -6.14
C THR A 70 -6.92 -39.55 -6.86
N TRP A 71 -6.63 -38.48 -6.16
CA TRP A 71 -6.78 -37.12 -6.67
C TRP A 71 -5.59 -36.22 -6.31
N ASN A 72 -5.36 -35.21 -7.13
CA ASN A 72 -4.34 -34.22 -6.88
C ASN A 72 -4.91 -33.10 -5.99
N SER A 73 -4.38 -32.96 -4.79
CA SER A 73 -4.86 -31.94 -3.85
C SER A 73 -4.28 -30.57 -4.18
N HIS A 74 -5.15 -29.67 -4.65
CA HIS A 74 -4.81 -28.27 -4.85
C HIS A 74 -4.53 -27.54 -3.53
N VAL A 75 -5.18 -27.97 -2.45
CA VAL A 75 -4.98 -27.43 -1.08
C VAL A 75 -3.56 -27.75 -0.60
N ASP A 76 -3.10 -29.01 -0.80
CA ASP A 76 -1.76 -29.41 -0.38
C ASP A 76 -0.69 -28.63 -1.16
N LEU A 77 -0.92 -28.37 -2.46
CA LEU A 77 -0.03 -27.52 -3.25
C LEU A 77 0.01 -26.07 -2.73
N GLY A 78 -1.17 -25.54 -2.35
CA GLY A 78 -1.29 -24.20 -1.77
C GLY A 78 -0.63 -24.06 -0.40
N LEU A 79 -0.59 -25.14 0.39
CA LEU A 79 0.09 -25.18 1.70
C LEU A 79 1.59 -25.49 1.57
N TRP A 80 1.98 -26.26 0.55
CA TRP A 80 3.36 -26.67 0.34
C TRP A 80 4.24 -25.53 -0.20
N ALA A 81 3.66 -24.64 -1.02
CA ALA A 81 4.42 -23.64 -1.75
C ALA A 81 4.83 -22.43 -0.90
N ASP A 82 6.05 -21.97 -1.09
CA ASP A 82 6.55 -20.67 -0.63
C ASP A 82 6.23 -19.54 -1.62
N ALA A 83 6.00 -19.89 -2.90
CA ALA A 83 5.50 -18.98 -3.93
C ALA A 83 4.83 -19.75 -5.07
N MET A 84 3.91 -19.08 -5.78
CA MET A 84 3.39 -19.52 -7.07
C MET A 84 3.84 -18.58 -8.18
N VAL A 85 4.34 -19.12 -9.27
CA VAL A 85 4.73 -18.36 -10.48
C VAL A 85 3.91 -18.86 -11.65
N ILE A 86 3.18 -17.98 -12.33
CA ILE A 86 2.40 -18.33 -13.53
C ILE A 86 3.13 -17.74 -14.74
N ALA A 87 3.90 -18.57 -15.41
CA ALA A 87 4.77 -18.18 -16.52
C ALA A 87 4.83 -19.27 -17.60
N PRO A 88 4.23 -19.04 -18.79
CA PRO A 88 3.47 -17.84 -19.17
C PRO A 88 2.07 -17.77 -18.55
N CYS A 89 1.53 -16.56 -18.40
CA CYS A 89 0.13 -16.31 -18.07
C CYS A 89 -0.62 -15.69 -19.26
N THR A 90 -1.54 -16.44 -19.86
CA THR A 90 -2.36 -15.95 -20.98
C THR A 90 -3.48 -15.05 -20.50
N ALA A 91 -4.04 -14.23 -21.40
CA ALA A 91 -5.21 -13.39 -21.13
C ALA A 91 -6.42 -14.20 -20.61
N SER A 92 -6.65 -15.43 -21.15
CA SER A 92 -7.69 -16.34 -20.68
C SER A 92 -7.50 -16.74 -19.22
N THR A 93 -6.29 -17.18 -18.86
CA THR A 93 -5.96 -17.55 -17.47
C THR A 93 -6.07 -16.35 -16.54
N MET A 94 -5.56 -15.20 -16.95
CA MET A 94 -5.65 -13.95 -16.20
C MET A 94 -7.10 -13.54 -15.90
N GLY A 95 -7.98 -13.64 -16.92
CA GLY A 95 -9.41 -13.38 -16.75
C GLY A 95 -10.07 -14.34 -15.77
N LYS A 96 -9.75 -15.63 -15.85
CA LYS A 96 -10.27 -16.63 -14.90
C LYS A 96 -9.79 -16.39 -13.47
N MET A 97 -8.52 -16.06 -13.29
CA MET A 97 -7.96 -15.70 -11.98
C MET A 97 -8.66 -14.48 -11.37
N ALA A 98 -8.84 -13.41 -12.17
CA ALA A 98 -9.47 -12.17 -11.73
C ALA A 98 -10.94 -12.35 -11.32
N HIS A 99 -11.63 -13.35 -11.88
CA HIS A 99 -13.05 -13.61 -11.64
C HIS A 99 -13.33 -14.90 -10.85
N GLY A 100 -12.30 -15.60 -10.38
CA GLY A 100 -12.45 -16.81 -9.57
C GLY A 100 -13.04 -18.00 -10.30
N ILE A 101 -12.82 -18.13 -11.62
CA ILE A 101 -13.38 -19.23 -12.46
C ILE A 101 -12.48 -20.46 -12.34
N ALA A 102 -12.75 -21.34 -11.38
CA ALA A 102 -11.95 -22.52 -11.04
C ALA A 102 -12.29 -23.73 -11.91
N ASP A 103 -12.07 -23.63 -13.22
CA ASP A 103 -12.43 -24.67 -14.19
C ASP A 103 -11.26 -25.63 -14.54
N ASN A 104 -10.09 -25.44 -13.94
CA ASN A 104 -8.93 -26.30 -14.14
C ASN A 104 -8.03 -26.31 -12.91
N MET A 105 -7.12 -27.28 -12.85
CA MET A 105 -6.23 -27.50 -11.71
C MET A 105 -5.36 -26.29 -11.37
N LEU A 106 -4.86 -25.52 -12.36
CA LEU A 106 -4.02 -24.35 -12.14
C LEU A 106 -4.78 -23.25 -11.43
N ILE A 107 -5.98 -22.88 -11.89
CA ILE A 107 -6.79 -21.82 -11.28
C ILE A 107 -7.23 -22.23 -9.87
N THR A 108 -7.62 -23.50 -9.67
CA THR A 108 -8.03 -23.99 -8.35
C THR A 108 -6.85 -23.97 -7.36
N THR A 109 -5.64 -24.31 -7.82
CA THR A 109 -4.41 -24.16 -7.01
C THR A 109 -4.14 -22.69 -6.68
N TYR A 110 -4.30 -21.79 -7.65
CA TYR A 110 -4.16 -20.34 -7.44
C TYR A 110 -5.13 -19.84 -6.36
N LEU A 111 -6.40 -20.22 -6.42
CA LEU A 111 -7.41 -19.79 -5.45
C LEU A 111 -7.17 -20.37 -4.04
N SER A 112 -6.41 -21.44 -3.93
CA SER A 112 -6.02 -22.07 -2.66
C SER A 112 -4.65 -21.60 -2.15
N MET A 113 -3.96 -20.74 -2.93
CA MET A 113 -2.61 -20.30 -2.61
C MET A 113 -2.59 -19.33 -1.44
N LYS A 114 -1.77 -19.62 -0.43
CA LYS A 114 -1.50 -18.71 0.69
C LYS A 114 -0.20 -17.92 0.49
N ALA A 115 0.70 -18.46 -0.29
CA ALA A 115 1.97 -17.85 -0.62
C ALA A 115 1.82 -16.76 -1.71
N PRO A 116 2.77 -15.84 -1.83
CA PRO A 116 2.74 -14.79 -2.86
C PRO A 116 2.69 -15.39 -4.27
N VAL A 117 1.93 -14.74 -5.15
CA VAL A 117 1.73 -15.17 -6.53
C VAL A 117 2.33 -14.17 -7.50
N PHE A 118 3.15 -14.67 -8.41
CA PHE A 118 3.85 -13.91 -9.45
C PHE A 118 3.30 -14.29 -10.82
N ILE A 119 2.96 -13.31 -11.62
CA ILE A 119 2.28 -13.48 -12.91
C ILE A 119 3.16 -12.88 -14.00
N ALA A 120 3.60 -13.69 -14.96
CA ALA A 120 4.31 -13.26 -16.15
C ALA A 120 3.39 -13.30 -17.38
N PRO A 121 2.78 -12.19 -17.79
CA PRO A 121 1.88 -12.12 -18.93
C PRO A 121 2.57 -12.51 -20.25
N ALA A 122 1.83 -13.22 -21.11
CA ALA A 122 2.26 -13.57 -22.46
C ALA A 122 1.07 -13.56 -23.41
N MET A 123 1.01 -12.57 -24.29
CA MET A 123 -0.08 -12.42 -25.28
C MET A 123 0.32 -11.44 -26.37
N ASP A 124 -0.49 -11.37 -27.42
CA ASP A 124 -0.30 -10.38 -28.48
C ASP A 124 -0.49 -8.94 -27.98
N LEU A 125 0.08 -7.98 -28.72
CA LEU A 125 0.08 -6.55 -28.39
C LEU A 125 -1.32 -6.00 -28.17
N ASP A 126 -2.27 -6.32 -29.05
CA ASP A 126 -3.63 -5.80 -28.97
C ASP A 126 -4.41 -6.45 -27.81
N MET A 127 -4.18 -7.74 -27.56
CA MET A 127 -4.70 -8.42 -26.38
C MET A 127 -4.17 -7.82 -25.08
N TYR A 128 -2.90 -7.45 -25.03
CA TYR A 128 -2.31 -6.82 -23.88
C TYR A 128 -2.92 -5.44 -23.61
N LYS A 129 -3.13 -4.63 -24.66
CA LYS A 129 -3.74 -3.29 -24.58
C LYS A 129 -5.25 -3.33 -24.34
N HIS A 130 -5.91 -4.46 -24.57
CA HIS A 130 -7.36 -4.56 -24.47
C HIS A 130 -7.85 -4.14 -23.06
N PRO A 131 -8.92 -3.31 -22.97
CA PRO A 131 -9.41 -2.81 -21.69
C PRO A 131 -9.71 -3.91 -20.66
N SER A 132 -10.23 -5.06 -21.08
CA SER A 132 -10.50 -6.20 -20.17
C SER A 132 -9.21 -6.78 -19.60
N THR A 133 -8.15 -6.89 -20.40
CA THR A 133 -6.84 -7.38 -19.91
C THR A 133 -6.24 -6.41 -18.89
N GLN A 134 -6.28 -5.11 -19.18
CA GLN A 134 -5.80 -4.08 -18.27
C GLN A 134 -6.63 -4.03 -16.97
N SER A 135 -7.95 -4.21 -17.06
CA SER A 135 -8.83 -4.31 -15.91
C SER A 135 -8.52 -5.54 -15.05
N ASN A 136 -8.33 -6.71 -15.68
CA ASN A 136 -7.98 -7.95 -14.99
C ASN A 136 -6.61 -7.83 -14.29
N MET A 137 -5.61 -7.22 -14.93
CA MET A 137 -4.30 -6.95 -14.31
C MET A 137 -4.44 -6.07 -13.07
N LYS A 138 -5.22 -4.98 -13.17
CA LYS A 138 -5.48 -4.10 -12.02
C LYS A 138 -6.20 -4.83 -10.88
N THR A 139 -7.16 -5.68 -11.20
CA THR A 139 -7.87 -6.51 -10.21
C THR A 139 -6.91 -7.46 -9.50
N LEU A 140 -6.05 -8.16 -10.26
CA LEU A 140 -5.08 -9.09 -9.69
C LEU A 140 -4.02 -8.40 -8.84
N LEU A 141 -3.56 -7.21 -9.22
CA LEU A 141 -2.71 -6.36 -8.38
C LEU A 141 -3.43 -5.97 -7.07
N GLY A 142 -4.72 -5.64 -7.16
CA GLY A 142 -5.56 -5.34 -5.98
C GLY A 142 -5.75 -6.54 -5.04
N TYR A 143 -5.60 -7.77 -5.53
CA TYR A 143 -5.59 -8.99 -4.72
C TYR A 143 -4.21 -9.29 -4.10
N GLY A 144 -3.21 -8.44 -4.29
CA GLY A 144 -1.86 -8.63 -3.77
C GLY A 144 -0.96 -9.50 -4.65
N ASN A 145 -1.36 -9.82 -5.90
CA ASN A 145 -0.48 -10.53 -6.81
C ASN A 145 0.60 -9.61 -7.39
N HIS A 146 1.75 -10.18 -7.71
CA HIS A 146 2.86 -9.46 -8.34
C HIS A 146 2.84 -9.69 -9.86
N ILE A 147 2.77 -8.62 -10.66
CA ILE A 147 2.86 -8.72 -12.11
C ILE A 147 4.30 -8.44 -12.54
N ILE A 148 4.92 -9.42 -13.18
CA ILE A 148 6.21 -9.27 -13.86
C ILE A 148 5.91 -8.73 -15.25
N GLU A 149 6.20 -7.45 -15.47
CA GLU A 149 5.85 -6.74 -16.70
C GLU A 149 6.42 -7.45 -17.93
N PRO A 150 5.62 -7.64 -19.01
CA PRO A 150 6.10 -8.23 -20.23
C PRO A 150 7.08 -7.29 -20.95
N GLU A 151 8.05 -7.90 -21.66
CA GLU A 151 9.04 -7.20 -22.44
C GLU A 151 8.44 -6.59 -23.73
N VAL A 152 9.09 -5.56 -24.24
CA VAL A 152 8.84 -4.99 -25.56
C VAL A 152 9.74 -5.70 -26.58
N GLY A 153 9.17 -6.29 -27.62
CA GLY A 153 9.94 -6.96 -28.65
C GLY A 153 9.07 -7.63 -29.72
N PHE A 154 9.70 -8.44 -30.57
CA PHE A 154 8.99 -9.20 -31.59
C PHE A 154 8.12 -10.29 -30.98
N LEU A 155 6.86 -10.31 -31.37
CA LEU A 155 5.86 -11.27 -30.97
C LEU A 155 5.78 -12.41 -32.03
N ALA A 156 5.18 -13.53 -31.65
CA ALA A 156 4.99 -14.67 -32.58
C ALA A 156 4.08 -14.33 -33.78
N SER A 157 3.25 -13.28 -33.62
CA SER A 157 2.42 -12.73 -34.72
C SER A 157 3.22 -11.95 -35.78
N GLY A 158 4.51 -11.66 -35.52
CA GLY A 158 5.34 -10.82 -36.37
C GLY A 158 5.20 -9.31 -36.04
N LEU A 159 4.36 -8.95 -35.08
CA LEU A 159 4.23 -7.57 -34.57
C LEU A 159 5.34 -7.29 -33.56
N GLU A 160 5.68 -6.02 -33.40
CA GLU A 160 6.60 -5.55 -32.39
C GLU A 160 5.86 -4.70 -31.34
N GLY A 161 6.02 -5.06 -30.06
CA GLY A 161 5.37 -4.32 -28.98
C GLY A 161 5.42 -5.02 -27.64
N LYS A 162 4.71 -4.46 -26.66
CA LYS A 162 4.59 -4.98 -25.29
C LYS A 162 3.60 -6.15 -25.26
N GLY A 163 4.01 -7.30 -24.73
CA GLY A 163 3.19 -8.51 -24.61
C GLY A 163 4.02 -9.80 -24.61
N ARG A 164 5.31 -9.70 -24.97
CA ARG A 164 6.27 -10.81 -24.90
C ARG A 164 6.57 -11.12 -23.43
N MET A 165 6.39 -12.41 -23.04
CA MET A 165 6.76 -12.82 -21.69
C MET A 165 8.20 -12.45 -21.39
N GLU A 166 8.43 -11.89 -20.21
CA GLU A 166 9.75 -11.51 -19.71
C GLU A 166 10.75 -12.67 -19.79
N GLU A 167 12.02 -12.36 -19.85
CA GLU A 167 13.07 -13.38 -20.02
C GLU A 167 13.22 -14.24 -18.76
N PRO A 168 13.49 -15.56 -18.91
CA PRO A 168 13.57 -16.50 -17.80
C PRO A 168 14.50 -16.08 -16.68
N ASP A 169 15.67 -15.55 -17.03
CA ASP A 169 16.67 -15.11 -16.04
C ASP A 169 16.18 -13.89 -15.24
N VAL A 170 15.43 -12.99 -15.87
CA VAL A 170 14.83 -11.82 -15.20
C VAL A 170 13.75 -12.27 -14.23
N ILE A 171 12.87 -13.21 -14.65
CA ILE A 171 11.83 -13.79 -13.77
C ILE A 171 12.47 -14.47 -12.56
N VAL A 172 13.47 -15.32 -12.77
CA VAL A 172 14.18 -16.02 -11.69
C VAL A 172 14.90 -15.05 -10.74
N ASN A 173 15.52 -14.01 -11.29
CA ASN A 173 16.20 -12.99 -10.49
C ASN A 173 15.20 -12.07 -9.73
N TYR A 174 13.99 -11.86 -10.30
CA TYR A 174 12.92 -11.13 -9.60
C TYR A 174 12.50 -11.90 -8.33
N LEU A 175 12.26 -13.21 -8.45
CA LEU A 175 11.93 -14.07 -7.31
C LEU A 175 13.06 -14.13 -6.29
N ASP A 176 14.30 -14.27 -6.74
CA ASP A 176 15.45 -14.33 -5.84
C ASP A 176 15.60 -13.03 -5.03
N ARG A 177 15.41 -11.88 -5.68
CA ARG A 177 15.40 -10.57 -4.99
C ARG A 177 14.24 -10.47 -4.01
N TYR A 178 13.04 -10.90 -4.39
CA TYR A 178 11.88 -10.89 -3.52
C TYR A 178 12.16 -11.68 -2.22
N PHE A 179 12.64 -12.92 -2.33
CA PHE A 179 12.95 -13.73 -1.16
C PHE A 179 14.15 -13.19 -0.35
N ASN A 180 15.16 -12.60 -1.00
CA ASN A 180 16.26 -11.94 -0.29
C ASN A 180 15.76 -10.72 0.50
N MET A 181 14.84 -9.92 -0.06
CA MET A 181 14.23 -8.79 0.65
C MET A 181 13.38 -9.26 1.83
N MET A 182 12.64 -10.37 1.66
CA MET A 182 11.85 -10.95 2.76
C MET A 182 12.76 -11.55 3.83
N GLU A 183 13.81 -12.30 3.47
CA GLU A 183 14.78 -12.85 4.44
C GLU A 183 15.54 -11.73 5.15
N SER A 184 15.96 -10.68 4.45
CA SER A 184 16.56 -9.50 5.10
C SER A 184 15.54 -8.72 5.92
N ALA A 185 14.26 -8.72 5.55
CA ALA A 185 13.19 -8.18 6.40
C ALA A 185 12.91 -9.09 7.59
N ASP A 186 12.99 -10.42 7.42
CA ASP A 186 12.84 -11.40 8.50
C ASP A 186 14.10 -11.45 9.39
N GLU A 187 15.32 -11.34 8.84
CA GLU A 187 16.57 -11.18 9.62
C GLU A 187 16.62 -9.84 10.34
N VAL A 188 16.15 -8.75 9.71
CA VAL A 188 15.95 -7.45 10.35
C VAL A 188 14.77 -7.55 11.32
N ALA A 189 13.70 -8.29 11.00
CA ALA A 189 12.60 -8.55 11.92
C ALA A 189 12.98 -9.51 13.07
N ASP A 190 13.90 -10.46 12.88
CA ASP A 190 14.42 -11.32 13.97
C ASP A 190 15.46 -10.60 14.82
N VAL A 191 16.35 -9.80 14.25
CA VAL A 191 17.22 -8.85 14.96
C VAL A 191 16.41 -7.67 15.52
N GLU A 192 15.38 -7.19 14.81
CA GLU A 192 14.41 -6.24 15.32
C GLU A 192 13.41 -6.91 16.27
N SER A 193 13.07 -8.20 16.19
CA SER A 193 12.19 -8.86 17.15
C SER A 193 12.91 -9.26 18.45
N GLU A 194 14.21 -9.48 18.46
CA GLU A 194 15.01 -9.51 19.70
C GLU A 194 15.33 -8.10 20.20
N ASN A 195 15.54 -7.12 19.34
CA ASN A 195 15.58 -5.71 19.68
C ASN A 195 14.17 -5.08 19.85
N GLN A 196 13.09 -5.62 19.22
CA GLN A 196 11.69 -5.18 19.38
C GLN A 196 10.97 -5.87 20.53
N LYS A 197 11.45 -6.97 21.07
CA LYS A 197 11.09 -7.41 22.43
C LYS A 197 11.72 -6.50 23.51
N ASN A 198 12.73 -5.71 23.14
CA ASN A 198 13.37 -4.68 23.95
C ASN A 198 13.26 -3.26 23.35
N ALA A 199 12.83 -3.08 22.09
CA ALA A 199 12.41 -1.79 21.55
C ALA A 199 11.01 -1.52 22.09
N GLU A 200 11.09 -1.11 23.27
CA GLU A 200 10.40 -0.17 24.07
C GLU A 200 9.04 0.17 23.47
N LYS A 201 8.07 -0.29 24.17
CA LYS A 201 6.79 0.40 24.21
C LYS A 201 7.05 1.76 24.88
N ASP A 202 7.90 2.57 24.23
CA ASP A 202 8.37 3.87 24.71
C ASP A 202 7.25 4.91 24.85
N LEU A 203 6.10 4.63 24.22
CA LEU A 203 4.85 5.36 24.41
C LEU A 203 3.86 4.62 25.31
N CYS A 204 4.29 3.59 26.05
CA CYS A 204 3.40 2.86 26.96
C CYS A 204 2.83 3.79 28.03
N GLY A 205 1.50 3.78 28.17
CA GLY A 205 0.77 4.63 29.10
C GLY A 205 0.64 6.10 28.65
N LYS A 206 1.14 6.46 27.47
CA LYS A 206 0.94 7.80 26.90
C LYS A 206 -0.36 7.86 26.10
N LYS A 207 -1.09 8.95 26.23
CA LYS A 207 -2.29 9.25 25.48
C LYS A 207 -1.97 10.22 24.35
N VAL A 208 -2.18 9.78 23.10
CA VAL A 208 -1.85 10.57 21.91
C VAL A 208 -3.12 10.86 21.11
N MET A 209 -3.43 12.13 20.92
CA MET A 209 -4.50 12.57 20.04
C MET A 209 -3.93 12.93 18.68
N ILE A 210 -4.56 12.45 17.59
CA ILE A 210 -4.12 12.68 16.21
C ILE A 210 -5.28 13.20 15.40
N THR A 211 -5.09 14.29 14.63
CA THR A 211 -6.06 14.72 13.62
C THR A 211 -5.63 14.23 12.24
N ALA A 212 -6.56 13.71 11.44
CA ALA A 212 -6.28 13.14 10.13
C ALA A 212 -7.37 13.47 9.09
N GLY A 213 -7.00 13.39 7.81
CA GLY A 213 -7.96 13.60 6.71
C GLY A 213 -8.23 15.07 6.39
N PRO A 214 -9.12 15.35 5.45
CA PRO A 214 -9.61 16.72 5.15
C PRO A 214 -10.74 17.12 6.09
N THR A 215 -11.11 18.41 6.08
CA THR A 215 -12.45 18.86 6.49
C THR A 215 -13.26 19.29 5.27
N TYR A 216 -14.58 19.14 5.36
CA TYR A 216 -15.52 19.52 4.31
C TYR A 216 -16.46 20.62 4.84
N GLU A 217 -16.33 21.81 4.28
CA GLU A 217 -17.13 22.98 4.64
C GLU A 217 -18.27 23.12 3.65
N LYS A 218 -19.48 22.78 4.08
CA LYS A 218 -20.65 22.72 3.21
C LYS A 218 -20.99 24.08 2.58
N ILE A 219 -21.24 24.09 1.30
CA ILE A 219 -21.86 25.19 0.55
C ILE A 219 -23.39 24.97 0.54
N ASP A 220 -23.79 23.73 0.25
CA ASP A 220 -25.17 23.24 0.24
C ASP A 220 -25.17 21.72 0.55
N PRO A 221 -26.32 21.02 0.58
CA PRO A 221 -26.36 19.57 0.86
C PRO A 221 -25.55 18.68 -0.10
N VAL A 222 -25.02 19.23 -1.20
CA VAL A 222 -24.35 18.46 -2.27
C VAL A 222 -22.89 18.88 -2.46
N ARG A 223 -22.54 20.15 -2.19
CA ARG A 223 -21.24 20.74 -2.49
C ARG A 223 -20.56 21.27 -1.24
N PHE A 224 -19.23 21.16 -1.23
CA PHE A 224 -18.39 21.62 -0.11
C PHE A 224 -17.07 22.21 -0.63
N ILE A 225 -16.39 22.94 0.24
CA ILE A 225 -15.00 23.37 0.13
C ILE A 225 -14.17 22.39 0.98
N GLY A 226 -13.05 21.90 0.45
CA GLY A 226 -12.17 20.99 1.19
C GLY A 226 -10.84 20.79 0.49
N ASN A 227 -9.92 20.11 1.17
CA ASN A 227 -8.57 19.84 0.72
C ASN A 227 -8.44 18.42 0.12
N TYR A 228 -7.44 18.20 -0.74
CA TYR A 228 -7.18 16.91 -1.39
C TYR A 228 -6.55 15.84 -0.48
N SER A 229 -6.64 15.96 0.83
CA SER A 229 -6.05 15.00 1.77
C SER A 229 -6.74 13.64 1.67
N SER A 230 -5.94 12.56 1.66
CA SER A 230 -6.43 11.19 1.75
C SER A 230 -6.42 10.62 3.18
N GLY A 231 -5.85 11.35 4.15
CA GLY A 231 -5.70 10.87 5.53
C GLY A 231 -4.56 9.89 5.79
N LYS A 232 -3.95 9.30 4.76
CA LYS A 232 -2.96 8.21 4.88
C LYS A 232 -1.84 8.48 5.89
N MET A 233 -1.31 9.71 5.96
CA MET A 233 -0.22 10.03 6.88
C MET A 233 -0.69 9.99 8.35
N GLY A 234 -1.85 10.59 8.66
CA GLY A 234 -2.40 10.60 10.01
C GLY A 234 -2.79 9.20 10.49
N PHE A 235 -3.29 8.35 9.61
CA PHE A 235 -3.58 6.95 9.93
C PHE A 235 -2.29 6.15 10.18
N ALA A 236 -1.25 6.35 9.37
CA ALA A 236 0.06 5.71 9.61
C ALA A 236 0.68 6.12 10.95
N LEU A 237 0.54 7.39 11.35
CA LEU A 237 0.97 7.89 12.66
C LEU A 237 0.17 7.23 13.79
N ALA A 238 -1.15 7.06 13.63
CA ALA A 238 -2.00 6.44 14.63
C ALA A 238 -1.65 4.97 14.86
N GLU A 239 -1.42 4.21 13.79
CA GLU A 239 -0.99 2.82 13.87
C GLU A 239 0.40 2.68 14.50
N GLU A 240 1.34 3.57 14.17
CA GLU A 240 2.67 3.56 14.76
C GLU A 240 2.65 3.90 16.26
N CYS A 241 1.87 4.91 16.70
CA CYS A 241 1.68 5.22 18.12
C CYS A 241 1.08 4.01 18.87
N LEU A 242 0.05 3.37 18.31
CA LEU A 242 -0.55 2.16 18.88
C LEU A 242 0.47 1.02 19.00
N ARG A 243 1.27 0.77 17.96
CA ARG A 243 2.32 -0.24 17.95
C ARG A 243 3.33 -0.02 19.09
N ARG A 244 3.65 1.24 19.39
CA ARG A 244 4.57 1.65 20.47
C ARG A 244 3.89 1.73 21.87
N GLY A 245 2.63 1.30 21.96
CA GLY A 245 1.91 1.12 23.22
C GLY A 245 1.15 2.35 23.73
N ALA A 246 0.97 3.38 22.89
CA ALA A 246 0.14 4.52 23.23
C ALA A 246 -1.36 4.18 23.22
N ASP A 247 -2.14 4.89 24.05
CA ASP A 247 -3.58 5.00 23.94
C ASP A 247 -3.90 6.10 22.91
N VAL A 248 -4.47 5.71 21.76
CA VAL A 248 -4.60 6.61 20.62
C VAL A 248 -6.03 7.02 20.38
N THR A 249 -6.26 8.34 20.33
CA THR A 249 -7.51 8.95 19.86
C THR A 249 -7.28 9.59 18.49
N LEU A 250 -7.96 9.09 17.47
CA LEU A 250 -7.88 9.56 16.08
C LEU A 250 -9.12 10.36 15.71
N VAL A 251 -9.00 11.67 15.57
CA VAL A 251 -10.06 12.55 15.04
C VAL A 251 -9.92 12.62 13.54
N ALA A 252 -10.79 11.93 12.82
CA ALA A 252 -10.69 11.72 11.39
C ALA A 252 -11.78 12.47 10.61
N GLY A 253 -11.37 13.32 9.68
CA GLY A 253 -12.25 13.88 8.65
C GLY A 253 -12.70 12.82 7.65
N PRO A 254 -13.51 13.20 6.62
CA PRO A 254 -14.12 12.25 5.69
C PRO A 254 -13.07 11.53 4.83
N VAL A 255 -12.79 10.27 5.18
CA VAL A 255 -11.88 9.36 4.46
C VAL A 255 -12.44 7.93 4.50
N SER A 256 -12.07 7.12 3.50
CA SER A 256 -12.45 5.71 3.39
C SER A 256 -11.38 4.75 3.94
N LEU A 257 -10.50 5.24 4.82
CA LEU A 257 -9.48 4.41 5.45
C LEU A 257 -10.01 3.78 6.74
N ASP A 258 -9.62 2.55 6.99
CA ASP A 258 -9.84 1.85 8.25
C ASP A 258 -8.59 1.95 9.14
N CYS A 259 -8.77 1.76 10.44
CA CYS A 259 -7.70 1.67 11.43
C CYS A 259 -7.95 0.51 12.38
N SER A 260 -6.93 0.15 13.16
CA SER A 260 -7.04 -0.85 14.21
C SER A 260 -8.23 -0.56 15.13
N PRO A 261 -9.05 -1.56 15.50
CA PRO A 261 -10.16 -1.40 16.45
C PRO A 261 -9.71 -0.96 17.86
N ALA A 262 -8.41 -1.06 18.16
CA ALA A 262 -7.83 -0.55 19.41
C ALA A 262 -7.62 0.97 19.41
N ILE A 263 -7.73 1.64 18.25
CA ILE A 263 -7.69 3.09 18.13
C ILE A 263 -9.08 3.66 18.37
N HIS A 264 -9.20 4.60 19.32
CA HIS A 264 -10.45 5.33 19.53
C HIS A 264 -10.65 6.36 18.41
N ARG A 265 -11.46 6.00 17.39
CA ARG A 265 -11.72 6.86 16.23
C ARG A 265 -12.96 7.70 16.44
N ILE A 266 -12.82 9.01 16.23
CA ILE A 266 -13.90 10.00 16.21
C ILE A 266 -14.01 10.54 14.78
N ASN A 267 -15.14 10.26 14.11
CA ASN A 267 -15.39 10.78 12.76
C ASN A 267 -16.01 12.17 12.85
N VAL A 268 -15.50 13.08 12.04
CA VAL A 268 -15.95 14.47 11.93
C VAL A 268 -16.05 14.86 10.45
N GLU A 269 -16.84 15.85 10.12
CA GLU A 269 -16.99 16.32 8.74
C GLU A 269 -16.36 17.71 8.54
N SER A 270 -16.65 18.66 9.44
CA SER A 270 -16.25 20.06 9.33
C SER A 270 -15.07 20.44 10.22
N CYS A 271 -14.47 21.59 9.94
CA CYS A 271 -13.46 22.20 10.82
C CYS A 271 -13.97 22.42 12.25
N GLU A 272 -15.22 22.87 12.39
CA GLU A 272 -15.83 23.10 13.70
C GLU A 272 -15.95 21.82 14.51
N GLU A 273 -16.45 20.73 13.90
CA GLU A 273 -16.54 19.42 14.54
C GLU A 273 -15.14 18.89 14.93
N MET A 274 -14.16 19.04 14.02
CA MET A 274 -12.77 18.64 14.30
C MET A 274 -12.18 19.48 15.44
N TYR A 275 -12.43 20.76 15.48
CA TYR A 275 -11.99 21.65 16.54
C TYR A 275 -12.55 21.21 17.91
N GLN A 276 -13.84 20.95 17.99
CA GLN A 276 -14.52 20.53 19.22
C GLN A 276 -13.98 19.17 19.70
N ALA A 277 -13.89 18.18 18.78
CA ALA A 277 -13.39 16.84 19.11
C ALA A 277 -11.91 16.85 19.51
N ALA A 278 -11.06 17.60 18.79
CA ALA A 278 -9.64 17.69 19.08
C ALA A 278 -9.38 18.41 20.41
N THR A 279 -10.11 19.50 20.70
CA THR A 279 -10.00 20.25 21.94
C THR A 279 -10.39 19.38 23.15
N ALA A 280 -11.51 18.66 23.06
CA ALA A 280 -11.97 17.76 24.11
C ALA A 280 -10.98 16.61 24.36
N ALA A 281 -10.46 15.97 23.28
CA ALA A 281 -9.50 14.87 23.38
C ALA A 281 -8.14 15.34 23.93
N PHE A 282 -7.64 16.49 23.49
CA PHE A 282 -6.33 17.01 23.91
C PHE A 282 -6.27 17.35 25.40
N ALA A 283 -7.36 17.74 26.00
CA ALA A 283 -7.42 18.08 27.43
C ALA A 283 -6.90 16.96 28.35
N SER A 284 -7.04 15.69 27.92
CA SER A 284 -6.59 14.51 28.67
C SER A 284 -5.45 13.75 27.99
N SER A 285 -4.86 14.30 26.92
CA SER A 285 -3.78 13.67 26.16
C SER A 285 -2.40 14.18 26.59
N ASP A 286 -1.37 13.33 26.46
CA ASP A 286 0.02 13.70 26.68
C ASP A 286 0.62 14.38 25.44
N ALA A 287 0.11 14.02 24.23
CA ALA A 287 0.52 14.65 22.99
C ALA A 287 -0.63 14.85 22.01
N ALA A 288 -0.46 15.82 21.11
CA ALA A 288 -1.28 16.03 19.93
C ALA A 288 -0.42 16.03 18.67
N ILE A 289 -0.83 15.29 17.64
CA ILE A 289 -0.26 15.31 16.30
C ILE A 289 -1.28 15.87 15.31
N LEU A 290 -1.04 17.06 14.81
CA LEU A 290 -1.98 17.82 14.00
C LEU A 290 -1.64 17.62 12.51
N CYS A 291 -2.12 16.53 11.94
CA CYS A 291 -1.84 16.07 10.57
C CYS A 291 -3.01 16.27 9.59
N ALA A 292 -4.18 16.71 10.07
CA ALA A 292 -5.34 16.98 9.21
C ALA A 292 -5.10 18.15 8.26
N ALA A 293 -5.65 18.07 7.06
CA ALA A 293 -5.71 19.17 6.09
C ALA A 293 -7.02 19.94 6.28
N VAL A 294 -7.06 20.78 7.27
CA VAL A 294 -8.23 21.60 7.62
C VAL A 294 -8.43 22.70 6.59
N ALA A 295 -9.67 22.97 6.20
CA ALA A 295 -9.98 24.10 5.34
C ALA A 295 -9.84 25.42 6.13
N ASP A 296 -9.11 26.39 5.58
CA ASP A 296 -8.88 27.70 6.21
C ASP A 296 -10.10 28.61 6.17
N PHE A 297 -11.04 28.33 5.24
CA PHE A 297 -12.25 29.13 5.04
C PHE A 297 -13.48 28.23 4.90
N ARG A 298 -14.63 28.75 5.35
CA ARG A 298 -15.94 28.15 5.16
C ARG A 298 -16.94 29.17 4.61
N PRO A 299 -18.02 28.76 3.94
CA PRO A 299 -19.10 29.67 3.58
C PRO A 299 -19.68 30.36 4.81
N ALA A 300 -19.92 31.68 4.69
CA ALA A 300 -20.58 32.44 5.75
C ALA A 300 -22.00 31.93 6.00
N ASN A 301 -22.68 31.54 4.92
CA ASN A 301 -24.03 30.98 4.95
C ASN A 301 -24.05 29.67 4.18
N VAL A 302 -24.62 28.64 4.77
CA VAL A 302 -24.83 27.33 4.14
C VAL A 302 -26.27 27.26 3.65
N ALA A 303 -26.46 26.91 2.39
CA ALA A 303 -27.80 26.79 1.84
C ALA A 303 -28.46 25.47 2.26
N ASP A 304 -29.71 25.53 2.72
CA ASP A 304 -30.51 24.35 3.12
C ASP A 304 -30.91 23.45 1.95
N ARG A 305 -30.83 23.96 0.73
CA ARG A 305 -31.18 23.25 -0.51
C ARG A 305 -30.07 23.44 -1.53
N LYS A 306 -29.96 22.44 -2.44
CA LYS A 306 -29.02 22.52 -3.56
C LYS A 306 -29.23 23.80 -4.36
N ILE A 307 -28.22 24.65 -4.44
CA ILE A 307 -28.23 25.88 -5.24
C ILE A 307 -28.35 25.49 -6.71
N LYS A 308 -29.42 25.94 -7.37
CA LYS A 308 -29.66 25.69 -8.81
C LYS A 308 -28.74 26.60 -9.64
N ARG A 309 -28.25 26.05 -10.77
CA ARG A 309 -27.49 26.82 -11.73
C ARG A 309 -28.45 27.80 -12.42
N GLU A 310 -28.26 29.09 -12.21
CA GLU A 310 -28.88 30.16 -12.93
C GLU A 310 -27.94 30.68 -14.03
N LYS A 311 -28.32 31.72 -14.76
CA LYS A 311 -27.49 32.26 -15.86
C LYS A 311 -26.27 33.04 -15.36
N ASP A 312 -26.32 33.50 -14.11
CA ASP A 312 -25.32 34.38 -13.53
C ASP A 312 -24.26 33.57 -12.70
N ASP A 313 -23.16 34.20 -12.36
CA ASP A 313 -22.11 33.64 -11.53
C ASP A 313 -22.61 33.40 -10.09
N LEU A 314 -22.05 32.38 -9.42
CA LEU A 314 -22.32 32.13 -8.02
C LEU A 314 -21.23 32.80 -7.16
N GLU A 315 -21.65 33.83 -6.43
CA GLU A 315 -20.77 34.46 -5.44
C GLU A 315 -20.93 33.81 -4.06
N LEU A 316 -19.81 33.50 -3.44
CA LEU A 316 -19.75 32.93 -2.08
C LEU A 316 -18.91 33.83 -1.18
N THR A 317 -19.53 34.32 -0.12
CA THR A 317 -18.80 34.97 0.97
C THR A 317 -18.18 33.91 1.85
N LEU A 318 -16.84 33.95 1.99
CA LEU A 318 -16.10 33.02 2.83
C LEU A 318 -15.64 33.72 4.11
N VAL A 319 -15.72 33.01 5.24
CA VAL A 319 -15.22 33.44 6.53
C VAL A 319 -14.14 32.46 7.02
N PRO A 320 -13.13 32.92 7.80
CA PRO A 320 -12.10 32.04 8.31
C PRO A 320 -12.68 30.99 9.27
N THR A 321 -12.06 29.82 9.28
CA THR A 321 -12.34 28.75 10.21
C THR A 321 -11.46 28.84 11.48
N HIS A 322 -11.64 27.95 12.44
CA HIS A 322 -10.79 27.88 13.63
C HIS A 322 -9.38 27.37 13.29
N ASP A 323 -8.34 28.08 13.75
CA ASP A 323 -6.96 27.55 13.75
C ASP A 323 -6.80 26.56 14.93
N ILE A 324 -7.12 25.29 14.67
CA ILE A 324 -7.09 24.20 15.67
C ILE A 324 -5.71 24.13 16.32
N ALA A 325 -4.64 24.25 15.55
CA ALA A 325 -3.28 24.15 16.06
C ALA A 325 -2.92 25.33 17.00
N ALA A 326 -3.35 26.53 16.67
CA ALA A 326 -3.13 27.69 17.54
C ALA A 326 -3.95 27.57 18.82
N ALA A 327 -5.20 27.10 18.74
CA ALA A 327 -6.05 26.90 19.90
C ALA A 327 -5.47 25.86 20.86
N LEU A 328 -5.03 24.71 20.37
CA LEU A 328 -4.38 23.68 21.19
C LEU A 328 -3.06 24.17 21.77
N GLY A 329 -2.29 24.97 21.01
CA GLY A 329 -1.06 25.60 21.48
C GLY A 329 -1.27 26.55 22.67
N GLN A 330 -2.42 27.23 22.72
CA GLN A 330 -2.81 28.09 23.86
C GLN A 330 -3.25 27.29 25.10
N MET A 331 -3.84 26.11 24.89
CA MET A 331 -4.30 25.22 25.96
C MET A 331 -3.18 24.31 26.47
N LYS A 332 -2.05 24.22 25.80
CA LYS A 332 -0.93 23.30 26.06
C LYS A 332 -0.38 23.50 27.49
N GLN A 333 -0.36 22.40 28.24
CA GLN A 333 0.29 22.34 29.56
C GLN A 333 1.76 21.96 29.44
N LYS A 334 2.56 22.15 30.51
CA LYS A 334 4.01 21.88 30.51
C LYS A 334 4.40 20.45 30.17
N ASN A 335 3.57 19.48 30.53
CA ASN A 335 3.77 18.04 30.31
C ASN A 335 3.21 17.56 28.95
N GLN A 336 2.52 18.42 28.22
CA GLN A 336 1.94 18.08 26.93
C GLN A 336 2.88 18.43 25.77
N ARG A 337 2.78 17.68 24.67
CA ARG A 337 3.55 17.88 23.44
C ARG A 337 2.63 18.14 22.25
N ILE A 338 3.05 19.00 21.35
CA ILE A 338 2.33 19.30 20.11
C ILE A 338 3.26 19.15 18.93
N VAL A 339 2.86 18.30 17.99
CA VAL A 339 3.46 18.15 16.65
C VAL A 339 2.47 18.69 15.65
N ALA A 340 2.90 19.61 14.79
CA ALA A 340 2.02 20.13 13.75
C ALA A 340 2.65 19.94 12.37
N PHE A 341 1.80 19.75 11.37
CA PHE A 341 2.20 19.66 9.97
C PHE A 341 2.11 21.02 9.30
N ALA A 342 3.02 21.27 8.37
CA ALA A 342 2.98 22.40 7.48
C ALA A 342 3.22 21.96 6.04
N LEU A 343 2.42 22.46 5.12
CA LEU A 343 2.63 22.35 3.69
C LEU A 343 2.91 23.75 3.18
N GLU A 344 4.10 23.97 2.63
CA GLU A 344 4.57 25.28 2.15
C GLU A 344 4.95 25.20 0.68
N THR A 345 4.86 26.33 0.00
CA THR A 345 5.22 26.47 -1.41
C THR A 345 6.39 27.42 -1.64
N ASN A 346 6.59 28.37 -0.71
CA ASN A 346 7.63 29.40 -0.75
C ASN A 346 8.17 29.65 0.66
N ASP A 347 9.48 30.00 0.77
CA ASP A 347 10.17 30.32 2.03
C ASP A 347 9.88 29.30 3.16
N GLU A 348 9.89 28.03 2.77
CA GLU A 348 9.32 26.88 3.50
C GLU A 348 9.85 26.81 4.94
N GLU A 349 11.17 26.89 5.14
CA GLU A 349 11.78 26.76 6.48
C GLU A 349 11.44 27.95 7.38
N SER A 350 11.52 29.17 6.86
CA SER A 350 11.20 30.38 7.62
C SER A 350 9.72 30.40 8.05
N ASN A 351 8.83 30.01 7.13
CA ASN A 351 7.40 29.96 7.43
C ASN A 351 7.06 28.85 8.44
N ALA A 352 7.68 27.67 8.29
CA ALA A 352 7.51 26.58 9.25
C ALA A 352 8.00 26.96 10.66
N GLN A 353 9.16 27.63 10.78
CA GLN A 353 9.67 28.10 12.07
C GLN A 353 8.74 29.16 12.72
N LYS A 354 8.22 30.11 11.95
CA LYS A 354 7.22 31.06 12.43
C LYS A 354 5.94 30.36 12.92
N LYS A 355 5.47 29.37 12.16
CA LYS A 355 4.31 28.56 12.53
C LYS A 355 4.55 27.76 13.80
N ARG A 356 5.76 27.18 13.99
CA ARG A 356 6.14 26.47 15.21
C ARG A 356 5.93 27.35 16.46
N VAL A 357 6.51 28.55 16.43
CA VAL A 357 6.41 29.50 17.56
C VAL A 357 4.98 29.95 17.76
N LYS A 358 4.28 30.36 16.69
CA LYS A 358 2.89 30.86 16.77
C LYS A 358 1.92 29.82 17.33
N LYS A 359 2.15 28.53 17.01
CA LYS A 359 1.28 27.40 17.43
C LYS A 359 1.77 26.71 18.69
N ASN A 360 2.83 27.21 19.33
CA ASN A 360 3.44 26.60 20.52
C ASN A 360 3.73 25.10 20.33
N ALA A 361 4.15 24.71 19.09
CA ALA A 361 4.48 23.35 18.76
C ALA A 361 5.92 23.01 19.15
N ASP A 362 6.15 21.79 19.63
CA ASP A 362 7.49 21.31 19.96
C ASP A 362 8.31 21.14 18.70
N PHE A 363 7.71 20.60 17.63
CA PHE A 363 8.29 20.61 16.29
C PHE A 363 7.21 20.66 15.19
N ILE A 364 7.64 21.07 14.01
CA ILE A 364 6.85 21.07 12.78
C ILE A 364 7.37 20.01 11.83
N VAL A 365 6.46 19.23 11.27
CA VAL A 365 6.73 18.34 10.12
C VAL A 365 6.39 19.11 8.85
N LEU A 366 7.42 19.52 8.15
CA LEU A 366 7.31 20.29 6.91
C LEU A 366 7.25 19.34 5.71
N ASN A 367 6.20 19.46 4.92
CA ASN A 367 6.07 18.87 3.59
C ASN A 367 6.31 19.94 2.53
N SER A 368 7.08 19.60 1.49
CA SER A 368 7.31 20.48 0.35
C SER A 368 6.48 20.06 -0.85
N THR A 369 5.82 21.01 -1.50
CA THR A 369 5.13 20.78 -2.78
C THR A 369 6.09 20.69 -3.97
N ARG A 370 7.37 21.02 -3.77
CA ARG A 370 8.42 20.98 -4.81
C ARG A 370 8.87 19.55 -5.13
N ASN A 371 8.59 18.59 -4.23
CA ASN A 371 8.98 17.20 -4.41
C ASN A 371 7.86 16.41 -5.13
N PRO A 372 8.02 16.08 -6.43
CA PRO A 372 6.98 15.36 -7.17
C PRO A 372 6.65 14.01 -6.52
N GLY A 373 5.35 13.72 -6.34
CA GLY A 373 4.89 12.43 -5.83
C GLY A 373 5.09 12.19 -4.33
N THR A 374 5.14 13.25 -3.51
CA THR A 374 5.37 13.14 -2.05
C THR A 374 4.28 13.76 -1.17
N THR A 375 3.24 14.35 -1.75
CA THR A 375 2.23 15.08 -0.98
C THR A 375 0.89 14.33 -0.89
N PHE A 376 -0.19 14.90 -1.46
CA PHE A 376 -1.52 14.31 -1.37
C PHE A 376 -1.67 13.07 -2.28
N ARG A 377 -2.43 12.06 -1.80
CA ARG A 377 -2.84 10.85 -2.54
C ARG A 377 -1.72 9.89 -2.97
N THR A 378 -0.47 10.11 -2.53
CA THR A 378 0.66 9.20 -2.77
C THR A 378 0.89 8.30 -1.55
N ASP A 379 1.60 7.19 -1.74
CA ASP A 379 1.97 6.28 -0.64
C ASP A 379 3.29 6.69 0.02
N ASP A 380 4.13 7.43 -0.71
CA ASP A 380 5.40 7.96 -0.22
C ASP A 380 5.26 9.39 0.31
N ASN A 381 6.21 9.78 1.17
CA ASN A 381 6.39 11.16 1.62
C ASN A 381 7.88 11.48 1.80
N GLN A 382 8.21 12.77 1.76
CA GLN A 382 9.51 13.32 2.11
C GLN A 382 9.28 14.50 3.04
N ILE A 383 9.94 14.49 4.19
CA ILE A 383 9.70 15.48 5.25
C ILE A 383 10.99 16.13 5.74
N THR A 384 10.81 17.33 6.31
CA THR A 384 11.83 17.98 7.14
C THR A 384 11.21 18.28 8.50
N ILE A 385 11.85 17.85 9.57
CA ILE A 385 11.43 18.19 10.95
C ILE A 385 12.15 19.44 11.39
N ILE A 386 11.39 20.43 11.85
CA ILE A 386 11.90 21.72 12.35
C ILE A 386 11.52 21.86 13.82
N SER A 387 12.55 21.87 14.68
CA SER A 387 12.43 22.01 16.13
C SER A 387 13.19 23.23 16.65
N GLU A 388 13.20 23.43 17.95
CA GLU A 388 14.07 24.44 18.58
C GLU A 388 15.56 24.11 18.43
N LYS A 389 15.92 22.82 18.36
CA LYS A 389 17.28 22.31 18.22
C LYS A 389 17.84 22.43 16.79
N GLY A 390 17.00 22.80 15.80
CA GLY A 390 17.39 22.91 14.40
C GLY A 390 16.46 22.13 13.48
N LYS A 391 17.00 21.80 12.27
CA LYS A 391 16.27 21.02 11.26
C LYS A 391 16.91 19.64 11.05
N LYS A 392 16.07 18.67 10.70
CA LYS A 392 16.45 17.31 10.30
C LYS A 392 15.69 16.93 9.03
N GLU A 393 16.41 16.64 7.97
CA GLU A 393 15.86 16.27 6.67
C GLU A 393 15.82 14.74 6.54
N TYR A 394 14.74 14.23 5.95
CA TYR A 394 14.55 12.82 5.71
C TYR A 394 14.36 12.55 4.22
N GLU A 395 14.87 11.43 3.75
CA GLU A 395 14.71 11.01 2.36
C GLU A 395 13.25 10.60 2.06
N LYS A 396 12.94 10.54 0.75
CA LYS A 396 11.64 10.04 0.29
C LYS A 396 11.49 8.55 0.63
N LYS A 397 10.43 8.20 1.34
CA LYS A 397 10.12 6.83 1.75
C LYS A 397 8.63 6.63 2.01
N PRO A 398 8.15 5.37 2.19
CA PRO A 398 6.76 5.08 2.51
C PRO A 398 6.26 5.82 3.74
N LYS A 399 4.99 6.25 3.73
CA LYS A 399 4.38 6.99 4.85
C LYS A 399 4.42 6.26 6.19
N THR A 400 4.46 4.94 6.18
CA THR A 400 4.63 4.12 7.38
C THR A 400 6.01 4.29 8.01
N GLU A 401 7.06 4.37 7.19
CA GLU A 401 8.42 4.62 7.67
C GLU A 401 8.61 6.08 8.11
N VAL A 402 8.01 7.03 7.36
CA VAL A 402 7.97 8.44 7.76
C VAL A 402 7.25 8.61 9.10
N ALA A 403 6.19 7.84 9.36
CA ALA A 403 5.51 7.84 10.64
C ALA A 403 6.45 7.40 11.78
N ARG A 404 7.28 6.38 11.57
CA ARG A 404 8.30 5.95 12.57
C ARG A 404 9.25 7.10 12.91
N ASP A 405 9.81 7.79 11.90
CA ASP A 405 10.72 8.90 12.14
C ASP A 405 10.09 10.03 12.96
N ILE A 406 8.82 10.34 12.67
CA ILE A 406 8.09 11.39 13.39
C ILE A 406 7.84 10.96 14.84
N ILE A 407 7.46 9.70 15.06
CA ILE A 407 7.20 9.19 16.41
C ILE A 407 8.50 8.98 17.19
N ASP A 408 9.63 8.67 16.53
CA ASP A 408 10.96 8.67 17.17
C ASP A 408 11.29 10.05 17.76
N GLU A 409 11.09 11.13 17.00
CA GLU A 409 11.31 12.48 17.48
C GLU A 409 10.31 12.89 18.57
N LEU A 410 9.06 12.40 18.51
CA LEU A 410 8.08 12.64 19.57
C LEU A 410 8.45 11.94 20.88
N ALA A 411 8.90 10.69 20.82
CA ALA A 411 9.29 9.90 21.99
C ALA A 411 10.45 10.52 22.75
N LEU A 412 11.38 11.17 22.05
CA LEU A 412 12.51 11.90 22.68
C LEU A 412 12.07 13.12 23.52
N LEU A 413 10.79 13.49 23.46
CA LEU A 413 10.24 14.63 24.23
C LEU A 413 9.57 14.21 25.55
N PHE A 414 9.39 12.90 25.78
CA PHE A 414 8.81 12.36 27.00
C PHE A 414 9.87 11.93 28.01
#